data_9189ad4af1540b7fa47abcc40a121732
#
_entry.id   9189ad4af1540b7fa47abcc40a121732
#
_cell.length_a   1.000
_cell.length_b   1.000
_cell.length_c   1.000
_cell.angle_alpha   90.00
_cell.angle_beta   90.00
_cell.angle_gamma   90.00
#
_symmetry.space_group_name_H-M   'P 1'
#
loop_
_entity.id
_entity.type
_entity.pdbx_description
1 polymer ?
#
loop_
_entity_poly.entity_id
_entity_poly.type
_entity_poly.pdbx_seq_one_letter_code
_entity_poly.pdbx_strand_id
1 'polypeptide(L)'
;KGIELGTGLRMSEVLAEALGIDASRVVVVSGPNLADEIAAGQPTATVVAADDEQVAARIASLCATGTFRPYTNTDVLGVELCGAVKNVIALAVGAAAGRGLGDNSKATIITRGLVEITRLGLELGARPETFSGLAGMGDLVATCSSPLSRNQTFGRHLGEGMSVAEAAAASRGVAEGAKSARAVLDLARSHGVDMPIT
;
A
#
# COMPACT_ATOMS: atom_id res chain seq x y z
N LYS A 1 -4.14 6.37 -1.12
CA LYS A 1 -3.42 5.24 -1.75
C LYS A 1 -4.42 4.40 -2.54
N GLY A 2 -4.11 4.05 -3.76
CA GLY A 2 -4.98 3.25 -4.62
C GLY A 2 -4.65 3.45 -6.10
N ILE A 3 -5.34 2.69 -6.94
CA ILE A 3 -5.36 2.82 -8.39
C ILE A 3 -6.79 3.14 -8.79
N GLU A 4 -6.97 4.09 -9.68
CA GLU A 4 -8.30 4.49 -10.14
C GLU A 4 -8.93 3.39 -11.00
N LEU A 5 -10.21 3.10 -10.74
CA LEU A 5 -10.95 2.11 -11.53
C LEU A 5 -11.23 2.66 -12.93
N GLY A 6 -11.00 1.84 -13.95
CA GLY A 6 -11.28 2.14 -15.35
C GLY A 6 -10.11 2.81 -16.09
N THR A 7 -9.40 3.73 -15.46
CA THR A 7 -8.23 4.40 -16.08
C THR A 7 -6.92 3.70 -15.76
N GLY A 8 -6.81 3.08 -14.57
CA GLY A 8 -5.55 2.50 -14.07
C GLY A 8 -4.58 3.56 -13.55
N LEU A 9 -4.99 4.82 -13.45
CA LEU A 9 -4.13 5.91 -12.99
C LEU A 9 -3.80 5.79 -11.50
N ARG A 10 -2.58 6.15 -11.14
CA ARG A 10 -2.13 6.32 -9.77
C ARG A 10 -2.71 7.62 -9.20
N MET A 11 -2.78 7.74 -7.88
CA MET A 11 -3.38 8.91 -7.25
C MET A 11 -2.62 10.22 -7.54
N SER A 12 -1.30 10.17 -7.75
CA SER A 12 -0.53 11.34 -8.19
C SER A 12 -0.98 11.83 -9.57
N GLU A 13 -1.25 10.93 -10.49
CA GLU A 13 -1.72 11.23 -11.84
C GLU A 13 -3.15 11.78 -11.81
N VAL A 14 -4.05 11.16 -11.05
CA VAL A 14 -5.42 11.64 -10.84
C VAL A 14 -5.43 13.06 -10.27
N LEU A 15 -4.57 13.33 -9.28
CA LEU A 15 -4.44 14.68 -8.71
C LEU A 15 -3.90 15.69 -9.70
N ALA A 16 -2.90 15.30 -10.48
CA ALA A 16 -2.31 16.16 -11.50
C ALA A 16 -3.34 16.55 -12.58
N GLU A 17 -4.12 15.60 -13.08
CA GLU A 17 -5.22 15.86 -14.02
C GLU A 17 -6.29 16.76 -13.42
N ALA A 18 -6.76 16.43 -12.21
CA ALA A 18 -7.83 17.21 -11.55
C ALA A 18 -7.43 18.67 -11.25
N LEU A 19 -6.15 18.91 -10.98
CA LEU A 19 -5.62 20.25 -10.67
C LEU A 19 -5.04 20.96 -11.88
N GLY A 20 -4.90 20.31 -13.03
CA GLY A 20 -4.27 20.85 -14.21
C GLY A 20 -2.78 21.18 -14.01
N ILE A 21 -2.06 20.37 -13.25
CA ILE A 21 -0.64 20.52 -12.94
C ILE A 21 0.18 19.35 -13.45
N ASP A 22 1.50 19.53 -13.53
CA ASP A 22 2.41 18.43 -13.82
C ASP A 22 2.48 17.44 -12.64
N ALA A 23 2.48 16.12 -12.91
CA ALA A 23 2.54 15.08 -11.89
C ALA A 23 3.81 15.14 -11.03
N SER A 24 4.92 15.66 -11.56
CA SER A 24 6.16 15.90 -10.82
C SER A 24 6.01 16.87 -9.63
N ARG A 25 4.93 17.64 -9.60
CA ARG A 25 4.60 18.54 -8.47
C ARG A 25 3.87 17.85 -7.33
N VAL A 26 3.50 16.59 -7.50
CA VAL A 26 2.81 15.80 -6.46
C VAL A 26 3.84 15.06 -5.63
N VAL A 27 3.82 15.30 -4.33
CA VAL A 27 4.67 14.59 -3.36
C VAL A 27 3.86 13.49 -2.69
N VAL A 28 4.42 12.29 -2.62
CA VAL A 28 3.77 11.11 -2.04
C VAL A 28 4.38 10.79 -0.69
N VAL A 29 3.54 10.57 0.33
CA VAL A 29 3.97 10.08 1.64
C VAL A 29 3.41 8.69 1.86
N SER A 30 4.28 7.70 2.05
CA SER A 30 3.91 6.30 2.23
C SER A 30 4.91 5.59 3.14
N GLY A 31 4.45 4.51 3.78
CA GLY A 31 5.26 3.74 4.74
C GLY A 31 4.38 3.12 5.82
N PRO A 32 4.97 2.49 6.84
CA PRO A 32 4.26 1.89 7.97
C PRO A 32 3.68 3.00 8.87
N ASN A 33 2.56 3.58 8.44
CA ASN A 33 1.94 4.77 9.04
C ASN A 33 0.55 4.43 9.61
N LEU A 34 0.52 3.64 10.68
CA LEU A 34 -0.72 3.38 11.42
C LEU A 34 -1.10 4.63 12.23
N ALA A 35 -2.21 5.25 11.88
CA ALA A 35 -2.59 6.57 12.38
C ALA A 35 -2.74 6.62 13.90
N ASP A 36 -3.29 5.58 14.50
CA ASP A 36 -3.48 5.50 15.96
C ASP A 36 -2.15 5.45 16.71
N GLU A 37 -1.14 4.77 16.16
CA GLU A 37 0.21 4.71 16.73
C GLU A 37 0.92 6.06 16.63
N ILE A 38 0.81 6.73 15.47
CA ILE A 38 1.36 8.08 15.28
C ILE A 38 0.71 9.06 16.26
N ALA A 39 -0.62 9.03 16.37
CA ALA A 39 -1.37 9.88 17.28
C ALA A 39 -1.02 9.65 18.76
N ALA A 40 -0.66 8.41 19.12
CA ALA A 40 -0.16 8.04 20.43
C ALA A 40 1.32 8.43 20.67
N GLY A 41 1.98 9.07 19.69
CA GLY A 41 3.36 9.49 19.79
C GLY A 41 4.39 8.36 19.69
N GLN A 42 4.01 7.19 19.15
CA GLN A 42 4.94 6.08 18.97
C GLN A 42 5.96 6.38 17.86
N PRO A 43 7.22 5.92 18.00
CA PRO A 43 8.25 6.10 16.98
C PRO A 43 7.80 5.51 15.63
N THR A 44 7.79 6.33 14.61
CA THR A 44 7.34 5.95 13.26
C THR A 44 8.33 6.47 12.22
N ALA A 45 8.63 5.66 11.23
CA ALA A 45 9.39 6.05 10.05
C ALA A 45 8.49 5.98 8.81
N THR A 46 8.63 6.96 7.92
CA THR A 46 7.87 7.05 6.66
C THR A 46 8.79 7.37 5.49
N VAL A 47 8.27 7.32 4.27
CA VAL A 47 8.95 7.76 3.05
C VAL A 47 8.20 8.96 2.47
N VAL A 48 8.95 10.00 2.13
CA VAL A 48 8.50 11.14 1.32
C VAL A 48 9.13 10.99 -0.06
N ALA A 49 8.30 10.78 -1.07
CA ALA A 49 8.74 10.56 -2.44
C ALA A 49 8.34 11.72 -3.33
N ALA A 50 9.31 12.26 -4.09
CA ALA A 50 9.12 13.27 -5.11
C ALA A 50 10.17 13.05 -6.20
N ASP A 51 9.86 13.43 -7.46
CA ASP A 51 10.81 13.32 -8.57
C ASP A 51 12.07 14.17 -8.33
N ASP A 52 11.93 15.31 -7.65
CA ASP A 52 13.03 16.16 -7.20
C ASP A 52 13.41 15.83 -5.74
N GLU A 53 14.65 15.38 -5.54
CA GLU A 53 15.20 15.04 -4.22
C GLU A 53 15.19 16.23 -3.24
N GLN A 54 15.40 17.47 -3.73
CA GLN A 54 15.36 18.66 -2.88
C GLN A 54 13.95 18.96 -2.38
N VAL A 55 12.94 18.72 -3.23
CA VAL A 55 11.53 18.82 -2.85
C VAL A 55 11.20 17.75 -1.81
N ALA A 56 11.61 16.49 -2.04
CA ALA A 56 11.42 15.42 -1.08
C ALA A 56 12.08 15.75 0.28
N ALA A 57 13.32 16.22 0.28
CA ALA A 57 14.06 16.61 1.49
C ALA A 57 13.40 17.78 2.24
N ARG A 58 12.92 18.79 1.51
CA ARG A 58 12.20 19.92 2.09
C ARG A 58 10.92 19.48 2.79
N ILE A 59 10.10 18.68 2.12
CA ILE A 59 8.83 18.17 2.70
C ILE A 59 9.13 17.24 3.87
N ALA A 60 10.14 16.36 3.75
CA ALA A 60 10.57 15.49 4.84
C ALA A 60 10.95 16.31 6.09
N SER A 61 11.71 17.38 5.93
CA SER A 61 12.11 18.24 7.05
C SER A 61 10.92 18.94 7.72
N LEU A 62 9.89 19.32 6.94
CA LEU A 62 8.67 19.95 7.47
C LEU A 62 7.77 18.95 8.24
N CYS A 63 7.81 17.67 7.86
CA CYS A 63 7.03 16.62 8.51
C CYS A 63 7.75 15.97 9.71
N ALA A 64 9.05 16.15 9.85
CA ALA A 64 9.84 15.50 10.87
C ALA A 64 9.49 16.02 12.28
N THR A 65 9.33 15.08 13.21
CA THR A 65 9.17 15.36 14.65
C THR A 65 10.09 14.46 15.46
N GLY A 66 10.07 14.59 16.80
CA GLY A 66 10.86 13.70 17.67
C GLY A 66 10.51 12.22 17.57
N THR A 67 9.29 11.90 17.15
CA THR A 67 8.78 10.52 17.01
C THR A 67 8.41 10.13 15.58
N PHE A 68 8.38 11.09 14.64
CA PHE A 68 8.04 10.83 13.24
C PHE A 68 9.22 11.17 12.34
N ARG A 69 9.84 10.14 11.75
CA ARG A 69 11.07 10.25 10.95
C ARG A 69 10.84 9.96 9.48
N PRO A 70 10.73 10.99 8.62
CA PRO A 70 10.67 10.81 7.19
C PRO A 70 12.05 10.49 6.58
N TYR A 71 12.04 9.60 5.58
CA TYR A 71 13.15 9.32 4.66
C TYR A 71 12.75 9.75 3.26
N THR A 72 13.70 10.18 2.45
CA THR A 72 13.44 10.62 1.07
C THR A 72 13.55 9.47 0.07
N ASN A 73 12.82 9.56 -1.03
CA ASN A 73 12.92 8.67 -2.18
C ASN A 73 12.58 9.46 -3.46
N THR A 74 13.18 9.11 -4.58
CA THR A 74 12.86 9.71 -5.89
C THR A 74 12.11 8.75 -6.82
N ASP A 75 11.70 7.57 -6.33
CA ASP A 75 10.86 6.61 -7.04
C ASP A 75 9.39 6.77 -6.61
N VAL A 76 8.74 7.81 -7.08
CA VAL A 76 7.33 8.10 -6.80
C VAL A 76 6.44 6.93 -7.22
N LEU A 77 6.70 6.36 -8.41
CA LEU A 77 5.97 5.23 -8.95
C LEU A 77 6.01 4.01 -8.01
N GLY A 78 7.21 3.57 -7.61
CA GLY A 78 7.37 2.42 -6.74
C GLY A 78 6.72 2.63 -5.37
N VAL A 79 6.87 3.83 -4.78
CA VAL A 79 6.26 4.16 -3.49
C VAL A 79 4.72 4.14 -3.55
N GLU A 80 4.12 4.64 -4.63
CA GLU A 80 2.66 4.59 -4.82
C GLU A 80 2.15 3.17 -5.04
N LEU A 81 2.81 2.38 -5.90
CA LEU A 81 2.44 0.98 -6.15
C LEU A 81 2.50 0.15 -4.88
N CYS A 82 3.58 0.25 -4.10
CA CYS A 82 3.67 -0.40 -2.80
C CYS A 82 2.45 -0.07 -1.93
N GLY A 83 2.13 1.21 -1.80
CA GLY A 83 1.02 1.67 -0.97
C GLY A 83 -0.36 1.24 -1.45
N ALA A 84 -0.56 1.03 -2.75
CA ALA A 84 -1.82 0.58 -3.34
C ALA A 84 -1.99 -0.95 -3.22
N VAL A 85 -0.99 -1.71 -3.68
CA VAL A 85 -1.10 -3.18 -3.82
C VAL A 85 -1.01 -3.90 -2.47
N LYS A 86 -0.21 -3.38 -1.51
CA LYS A 86 -0.13 -3.97 -0.16
C LYS A 86 -1.49 -4.18 0.51
N ASN A 87 -2.46 -3.32 0.22
CA ASN A 87 -3.79 -3.39 0.82
C ASN A 87 -4.54 -4.65 0.36
N VAL A 88 -4.32 -5.08 -0.88
CA VAL A 88 -4.88 -6.33 -1.42
C VAL A 88 -4.22 -7.54 -0.75
N ILE A 89 -2.89 -7.51 -0.61
CA ILE A 89 -2.16 -8.57 0.09
C ILE A 89 -2.59 -8.68 1.57
N ALA A 90 -2.79 -7.54 2.24
CA ALA A 90 -3.28 -7.53 3.63
C ALA A 90 -4.68 -8.15 3.75
N LEU A 91 -5.54 -7.95 2.76
CA LEU A 91 -6.85 -8.59 2.68
C LEU A 91 -6.69 -10.12 2.56
N ALA A 92 -5.82 -10.59 1.67
CA ALA A 92 -5.55 -12.03 1.50
C ALA A 92 -4.98 -12.65 2.79
N VAL A 93 -4.05 -11.97 3.49
CA VAL A 93 -3.51 -12.40 4.79
C VAL A 93 -4.62 -12.47 5.84
N GLY A 94 -5.51 -11.49 5.87
CA GLY A 94 -6.68 -11.47 6.75
C GLY A 94 -7.60 -12.66 6.48
N ALA A 95 -7.92 -12.94 5.20
CA ALA A 95 -8.76 -14.07 4.81
C ALA A 95 -8.13 -15.41 5.22
N ALA A 96 -6.82 -15.57 5.06
CA ALA A 96 -6.10 -16.74 5.54
C ALA A 96 -6.21 -16.90 7.07
N ALA A 97 -6.06 -15.82 7.82
CA ALA A 97 -6.23 -15.82 9.27
C ALA A 97 -7.66 -16.18 9.69
N GLY A 98 -8.69 -15.64 9.02
CA GLY A 98 -10.09 -15.96 9.27
C GLY A 98 -10.44 -17.43 8.98
N ARG A 99 -9.72 -18.08 8.06
CA ARG A 99 -9.79 -19.52 7.78
C ARG A 99 -9.02 -20.38 8.79
N GLY A 100 -8.40 -19.78 9.81
CA GLY A 100 -7.61 -20.48 10.81
C GLY A 100 -6.22 -20.90 10.34
N LEU A 101 -5.71 -20.34 9.23
CA LEU A 101 -4.36 -20.63 8.76
C LEU A 101 -3.31 -19.94 9.65
N GLY A 102 -2.25 -20.67 9.98
CA GLY A 102 -1.20 -20.23 10.89
C GLY A 102 -0.19 -19.26 10.27
N ASP A 103 0.83 -18.91 11.07
CA ASP A 103 1.83 -17.89 10.71
C ASP A 103 2.68 -18.26 9.48
N ASN A 104 2.95 -19.54 9.25
CA ASN A 104 3.66 -19.98 8.04
C ASN A 104 2.90 -19.60 6.75
N SER A 105 1.58 -19.78 6.73
CA SER A 105 0.73 -19.43 5.60
C SER A 105 0.70 -17.90 5.40
N LYS A 106 0.54 -17.14 6.49
CA LYS A 106 0.56 -15.67 6.45
C LYS A 106 1.90 -15.14 5.95
N ALA A 107 3.02 -15.67 6.46
CA ALA A 107 4.37 -15.30 6.00
C ALA A 107 4.57 -15.62 4.52
N THR A 108 4.06 -16.77 4.05
CA THR A 108 4.11 -17.15 2.63
C THR A 108 3.35 -16.14 1.76
N ILE A 109 2.13 -15.76 2.15
CA ILE A 109 1.32 -14.78 1.39
C ILE A 109 2.03 -13.41 1.35
N ILE A 110 2.58 -12.94 2.49
CA ILE A 110 3.32 -11.67 2.56
C ILE A 110 4.52 -11.70 1.62
N THR A 111 5.35 -12.74 1.71
CA THR A 111 6.57 -12.86 0.89
C THR A 111 6.26 -12.98 -0.59
N ARG A 112 5.28 -13.82 -0.96
CA ARG A 112 4.87 -13.97 -2.36
C ARG A 112 4.20 -12.71 -2.87
N GLY A 113 3.36 -12.06 -2.07
CA GLY A 113 2.74 -10.79 -2.41
C GLY A 113 3.78 -9.70 -2.68
N LEU A 114 4.85 -9.61 -1.87
CA LEU A 114 5.93 -8.67 -2.13
C LEU A 114 6.61 -8.93 -3.49
N VAL A 115 6.83 -10.21 -3.84
CA VAL A 115 7.39 -10.58 -5.16
C VAL A 115 6.46 -10.14 -6.29
N GLU A 116 5.13 -10.30 -6.14
CA GLU A 116 4.16 -9.85 -7.12
C GLU A 116 4.18 -8.32 -7.29
N ILE A 117 4.15 -7.58 -6.18
CA ILE A 117 4.24 -6.11 -6.21
C ILE A 117 5.53 -5.66 -6.90
N THR A 118 6.67 -6.30 -6.56
CA THR A 118 7.96 -5.99 -7.16
C THR A 118 7.96 -6.24 -8.66
N ARG A 119 7.42 -7.38 -9.10
CA ARG A 119 7.33 -7.73 -10.52
C ARG A 119 6.52 -6.70 -11.30
N LEU A 120 5.35 -6.33 -10.81
CA LEU A 120 4.52 -5.29 -11.43
C LEU A 120 5.26 -3.94 -11.45
N GLY A 121 5.89 -3.57 -10.35
CA GLY A 121 6.61 -2.31 -10.27
C GLY A 121 7.79 -2.22 -11.24
N LEU A 122 8.58 -3.29 -11.37
CA LEU A 122 9.70 -3.34 -12.32
C LEU A 122 9.22 -3.24 -13.77
N GLU A 123 8.12 -3.90 -14.11
CA GLU A 123 7.51 -3.79 -15.44
C GLU A 123 7.05 -2.36 -15.75
N LEU A 124 6.58 -1.64 -14.74
CA LEU A 124 6.16 -0.25 -14.87
C LEU A 124 7.32 0.76 -14.75
N GLY A 125 8.56 0.32 -14.51
CA GLY A 125 9.76 1.16 -14.45
C GLY A 125 10.13 1.65 -13.05
N ALA A 126 9.54 1.10 -11.98
CA ALA A 126 9.96 1.38 -10.60
C ALA A 126 11.32 0.74 -10.27
N ARG A 127 11.95 1.21 -9.20
CA ARG A 127 13.25 0.71 -8.75
C ARG A 127 13.12 -0.42 -7.74
N PRO A 128 13.90 -1.51 -7.88
CA PRO A 128 13.79 -2.69 -7.00
C PRO A 128 14.03 -2.38 -5.51
N GLU A 129 14.90 -1.41 -5.21
CA GLU A 129 15.25 -1.03 -3.83
C GLU A 129 14.04 -0.47 -3.07
N THR A 130 13.10 0.17 -3.75
CA THR A 130 11.89 0.73 -3.16
C THR A 130 11.04 -0.35 -2.49
N PHE A 131 10.96 -1.54 -3.09
CA PHE A 131 10.11 -2.63 -2.60
C PHE A 131 10.68 -3.30 -1.35
N SER A 132 12.00 -3.33 -1.18
CA SER A 132 12.65 -3.85 0.04
C SER A 132 12.73 -2.83 1.19
N GLY A 133 12.38 -1.55 0.91
CA GLY A 133 12.42 -0.44 1.85
C GLY A 133 11.15 -0.29 2.72
N LEU A 134 11.09 0.86 3.42
CA LEU A 134 9.97 1.21 4.31
C LEU A 134 8.63 1.28 3.59
N ALA A 135 8.59 1.86 2.38
CA ALA A 135 7.35 1.99 1.61
C ALA A 135 6.85 0.66 1.05
N GLY A 136 7.75 -0.31 0.78
CA GLY A 136 7.44 -1.66 0.32
C GLY A 136 7.27 -2.63 1.48
N MET A 137 8.34 -3.36 1.79
CA MET A 137 8.35 -4.40 2.84
C MET A 137 7.85 -3.87 4.18
N GLY A 138 8.32 -2.70 4.63
CA GLY A 138 7.95 -2.14 5.94
C GLY A 138 6.45 -1.91 6.07
N ASP A 139 5.84 -1.23 5.10
CA ASP A 139 4.41 -0.94 5.10
C ASP A 139 3.55 -2.21 4.88
N LEU A 140 4.04 -3.14 4.06
CA LEU A 140 3.38 -4.42 3.84
C LEU A 140 3.31 -5.24 5.13
N VAL A 141 4.43 -5.42 5.83
CA VAL A 141 4.48 -6.18 7.10
C VAL A 141 3.60 -5.52 8.15
N ALA A 142 3.72 -4.21 8.36
CA ALA A 142 2.90 -3.48 9.34
C ALA A 142 1.40 -3.64 9.02
N THR A 143 1.01 -3.51 7.75
CA THR A 143 -0.40 -3.60 7.33
C THR A 143 -0.95 -5.02 7.44
N CYS A 144 -0.16 -6.05 7.16
CA CYS A 144 -0.58 -7.44 7.23
C CYS A 144 -0.64 -7.99 8.66
N SER A 145 0.21 -7.48 9.57
CA SER A 145 0.34 -8.03 10.93
C SER A 145 -0.50 -7.29 11.97
N SER A 146 -0.84 -6.02 11.71
CA SER A 146 -1.54 -5.19 12.71
C SER A 146 -3.04 -5.44 12.73
N PRO A 147 -3.65 -5.63 13.91
CA PRO A 147 -5.10 -5.66 14.07
C PRO A 147 -5.77 -4.30 13.80
N LEU A 148 -4.99 -3.22 13.75
CA LEU A 148 -5.45 -1.88 13.37
C LEU A 148 -5.64 -1.74 11.85
N SER A 149 -5.16 -2.71 11.06
CA SER A 149 -5.31 -2.69 9.61
C SER A 149 -6.75 -3.02 9.19
N ARG A 150 -7.42 -2.05 8.61
CA ARG A 150 -8.79 -2.21 8.07
C ARG A 150 -8.87 -3.29 7.00
N ASN A 151 -7.84 -3.41 6.15
CA ASN A 151 -7.81 -4.42 5.09
C ASN A 151 -7.61 -5.82 5.66
N GLN A 152 -6.71 -5.99 6.63
CA GLN A 152 -6.52 -7.27 7.31
C GLN A 152 -7.79 -7.71 8.05
N THR A 153 -8.44 -6.79 8.79
CA THR A 153 -9.67 -7.07 9.53
C THR A 153 -10.82 -7.42 8.58
N PHE A 154 -10.98 -6.68 7.49
CA PHE A 154 -11.99 -6.98 6.47
C PHE A 154 -11.77 -8.36 5.84
N GLY A 155 -10.52 -8.67 5.46
CA GLY A 155 -10.16 -10.00 4.94
C GLY A 155 -10.46 -11.12 5.93
N ARG A 156 -10.17 -10.90 7.22
CA ARG A 156 -10.47 -11.87 8.28
C ARG A 156 -11.97 -12.19 8.36
N HIS A 157 -12.83 -11.19 8.32
CA HIS A 157 -14.29 -11.39 8.30
C HIS A 157 -14.74 -12.22 7.09
N LEU A 158 -14.17 -11.95 5.89
CA LEU A 158 -14.44 -12.78 4.72
C LEU A 158 -13.98 -14.24 4.91
N GLY A 159 -12.80 -14.43 5.51
CA GLY A 159 -12.27 -15.77 5.83
C GLY A 159 -13.12 -16.53 6.85
N GLU A 160 -13.73 -15.85 7.79
CA GLU A 160 -14.69 -16.36 8.77
C GLU A 160 -16.05 -16.71 8.14
N GLY A 161 -16.27 -16.40 6.86
CA GLY A 161 -17.48 -16.76 6.11
C GLY A 161 -18.50 -15.63 5.96
N MET A 162 -18.21 -14.41 6.39
CA MET A 162 -19.09 -13.27 6.16
C MET A 162 -19.15 -12.92 4.66
N SER A 163 -20.29 -12.48 4.20
CA SER A 163 -20.43 -11.87 2.88
C SER A 163 -19.66 -10.51 2.84
N VAL A 164 -19.40 -10.02 1.63
CA VAL A 164 -18.75 -8.71 1.43
C VAL A 164 -19.54 -7.59 2.11
N ALA A 165 -20.89 -7.63 2.07
CA ALA A 165 -21.75 -6.64 2.69
C ALA A 165 -21.67 -6.68 4.22
N GLU A 166 -21.68 -7.87 4.83
CA GLU A 166 -21.55 -8.05 6.27
C GLU A 166 -20.16 -7.63 6.77
N ALA A 167 -19.10 -8.05 6.06
CA ALA A 167 -17.74 -7.65 6.39
C ALA A 167 -17.55 -6.12 6.30
N ALA A 168 -18.16 -5.48 5.31
CA ALA A 168 -18.13 -4.02 5.17
C ALA A 168 -18.87 -3.32 6.32
N ALA A 169 -20.03 -3.84 6.75
CA ALA A 169 -20.78 -3.29 7.87
C ALA A 169 -20.04 -3.48 9.22
N ALA A 170 -19.34 -4.60 9.40
CA ALA A 170 -18.56 -4.90 10.60
C ALA A 170 -17.23 -4.13 10.68
N SER A 171 -16.71 -3.67 9.56
CA SER A 171 -15.42 -2.98 9.49
C SER A 171 -15.54 -1.50 9.83
N ARG A 172 -14.55 -0.96 10.58
CA ARG A 172 -14.45 0.47 10.86
C ARG A 172 -13.95 1.23 9.63
N GLY A 173 -14.87 1.59 8.72
CA GLY A 173 -14.56 2.35 7.51
C GLY A 173 -14.27 1.49 6.28
N VAL A 174 -13.79 2.13 5.20
CA VAL A 174 -13.57 1.49 3.90
C VAL A 174 -12.27 0.68 3.90
N ALA A 175 -12.36 -0.57 3.44
CA ALA A 175 -11.19 -1.37 3.12
C ALA A 175 -10.76 -1.07 1.67
N GLU A 176 -9.70 -0.28 1.53
CA GLU A 176 -9.21 0.15 0.20
C GLU A 176 -8.81 -1.04 -0.68
N GLY A 177 -8.27 -2.11 -0.07
CA GLY A 177 -7.85 -3.33 -0.78
C GLY A 177 -9.00 -3.99 -1.55
N ALA A 178 -10.21 -4.01 -0.98
CA ALA A 178 -11.38 -4.58 -1.66
C ALA A 178 -11.77 -3.80 -2.94
N LYS A 179 -11.59 -2.48 -2.93
CA LYS A 179 -11.84 -1.63 -4.11
C LYS A 179 -10.68 -1.69 -5.11
N SER A 180 -9.45 -1.71 -4.60
CA SER A 180 -8.23 -1.67 -5.43
C SER A 180 -7.92 -3.01 -6.10
N ALA A 181 -8.37 -4.15 -5.55
CA ALA A 181 -8.03 -5.47 -6.07
C ALA A 181 -8.32 -5.60 -7.59
N ARG A 182 -9.50 -5.16 -8.02
CA ARG A 182 -9.87 -5.20 -9.43
C ARG A 182 -8.99 -4.31 -10.29
N ALA A 183 -8.73 -3.07 -9.85
CA ALA A 183 -7.91 -2.11 -10.60
C ALA A 183 -6.45 -2.60 -10.72
N VAL A 184 -5.89 -3.15 -9.65
CA VAL A 184 -4.54 -3.72 -9.63
C VAL A 184 -4.45 -4.93 -10.56
N LEU A 185 -5.45 -5.82 -10.54
CA LEU A 185 -5.49 -6.99 -11.43
C LEU A 185 -5.59 -6.58 -12.90
N ASP A 186 -6.44 -5.60 -13.22
CA ASP A 186 -6.60 -5.10 -14.59
C ASP A 186 -5.30 -4.42 -15.06
N LEU A 187 -4.62 -3.64 -14.21
CA LEU A 187 -3.32 -3.04 -14.49
C LEU A 187 -2.25 -4.13 -14.73
N ALA A 188 -2.17 -5.14 -13.88
CA ALA A 188 -1.21 -6.23 -14.04
C ALA A 188 -1.42 -6.98 -15.37
N ARG A 189 -2.68 -7.29 -15.71
CA ARG A 189 -3.02 -7.97 -16.96
C ARG A 189 -2.69 -7.16 -18.21
N SER A 190 -2.91 -5.84 -18.19
CA SER A 190 -2.58 -4.97 -19.31
C SER A 190 -1.07 -4.91 -19.60
N HIS A 191 -0.23 -5.24 -18.58
CA HIS A 191 1.21 -5.31 -18.71
C HIS A 191 1.76 -6.75 -18.73
N GLY A 192 0.89 -7.76 -18.85
CA GLY A 192 1.31 -9.16 -18.92
C GLY A 192 1.93 -9.71 -17.64
N VAL A 193 1.66 -9.08 -16.48
CA VAL A 193 2.20 -9.49 -15.19
C VAL A 193 1.25 -10.46 -14.48
N ASP A 194 1.77 -11.62 -14.10
CA ASP A 194 1.03 -12.61 -13.32
C ASP A 194 1.09 -12.28 -11.83
N MET A 195 -0.10 -12.09 -11.23
CA MET A 195 -0.28 -11.74 -9.81
C MET A 195 -1.37 -12.62 -9.17
N PRO A 196 -1.07 -13.90 -8.87
CA PRO A 196 -2.07 -14.87 -8.41
C PRO A 196 -2.64 -14.61 -7.00
N ILE A 197 -1.97 -13.81 -6.16
CA ILE A 197 -2.48 -13.42 -4.83
C ILE A 197 -3.36 -12.16 -4.91
N THR A 198 -3.13 -11.34 -5.91
CA THR A 198 -3.85 -10.09 -6.16
C THR A 198 -4.96 -10.31 -7.16
#